data_8344a4aa68e08fa2a315154cb520f9a8
#
_entry.id   8344a4aa68e08fa2a315154cb520f9a8
#
_cell.length_a   1.000
_cell.length_b   1.000
_cell.length_c   1.000
_cell.angle_alpha   90.00
_cell.angle_beta   90.00
_cell.angle_gamma   90.00
#
_symmetry.space_group_name_H-M   'P 1'
#
loop_
_entity.id
_entity.type
_entity.pdbx_description
1 polymer ?
#
loop_
_entity_poly.entity_id
_entity_poly.type
_entity_poly.pdbx_seq_one_letter_code
_entity_poly.pdbx_strand_id
1 'polypeptide(L)'
;MLIRPAVERDAPALSRVLLDIIALTGRMRPHDPDFTLSHYIANRDSIRCSVALDAEGMVMGFQSLVRAVPGNRYDVPEGWGIIGTHISPRAHRRGVGTALFAATRPAAVAAGLPRIDAYIGADNAMGLRYYEAMGFRTWRESDGIVQKMLVITPDR
;
A
#
# COMPACT_ATOMS: atom_id res chain seq x y z
N MET A 1 -17.45 -4.30 6.38
CA MET A 1 -16.22 -4.21 5.56
C MET A 1 -15.50 -5.55 5.59
N LEU A 2 -15.19 -6.07 4.41
CA LEU A 2 -14.46 -7.34 4.28
C LEU A 2 -13.07 -7.07 3.74
N ILE A 3 -12.05 -7.64 4.38
CA ILE A 3 -10.65 -7.61 3.89
C ILE A 3 -10.31 -9.02 3.43
N ARG A 4 -9.84 -9.14 2.18
CA ARG A 4 -9.37 -10.42 1.63
C ARG A 4 -8.17 -10.23 0.72
N PRO A 5 -7.42 -11.30 0.41
CA PRO A 5 -6.38 -11.21 -0.62
C PRO A 5 -6.97 -10.81 -1.97
N ALA A 6 -6.24 -9.97 -2.69
CA ALA A 6 -6.59 -9.62 -4.08
C ALA A 6 -6.37 -10.83 -4.98
N VAL A 7 -7.24 -10.99 -5.98
CA VAL A 7 -7.13 -12.01 -7.04
C VAL A 7 -7.12 -11.33 -8.40
N GLU A 8 -6.74 -12.07 -9.45
CA GLU A 8 -6.58 -11.49 -10.80
C GLU A 8 -7.79 -10.68 -11.26
N ARG A 9 -9.00 -11.19 -11.01
CA ARG A 9 -10.22 -10.51 -11.44
C ARG A 9 -10.46 -9.17 -10.74
N ASP A 10 -9.71 -8.84 -9.70
CA ASP A 10 -9.82 -7.55 -9.02
C ASP A 10 -9.07 -6.43 -9.77
N ALA A 11 -8.25 -6.76 -10.77
CA ALA A 11 -7.43 -5.77 -11.46
C ALA A 11 -8.21 -4.55 -11.99
N PRO A 12 -9.39 -4.71 -12.63
CA PRO A 12 -10.19 -3.55 -13.04
C PRO A 12 -10.66 -2.69 -11.87
N ALA A 13 -11.00 -3.30 -10.73
CA ALA A 13 -11.45 -2.56 -9.55
C ALA A 13 -10.31 -1.77 -8.92
N LEU A 14 -9.10 -2.31 -8.89
CA LEU A 14 -7.91 -1.58 -8.43
C LEU A 14 -7.63 -0.39 -9.36
N SER A 15 -7.74 -0.60 -10.67
CA SER A 15 -7.62 0.47 -11.65
C SER A 15 -8.63 1.60 -11.38
N ARG A 16 -9.88 1.24 -11.06
CA ARG A 16 -10.91 2.23 -10.74
C ARG A 16 -10.55 3.04 -9.49
N VAL A 17 -10.02 2.41 -8.46
CA VAL A 17 -9.58 3.12 -7.25
C VAL A 17 -8.49 4.14 -7.60
N LEU A 18 -7.50 3.75 -8.41
CA LEU A 18 -6.44 4.66 -8.84
C LEU A 18 -6.99 5.83 -9.67
N LEU A 19 -7.91 5.56 -10.60
CA LEU A 19 -8.54 6.61 -11.40
C LEU A 19 -9.31 7.61 -10.53
N ASP A 20 -10.04 7.14 -9.53
CA ASP A 20 -10.78 8.01 -8.62
C ASP A 20 -9.83 8.90 -7.81
N ILE A 21 -8.66 8.36 -7.41
CA ILE A 21 -7.62 9.14 -6.72
C ILE A 21 -7.02 10.18 -7.67
N ILE A 22 -6.72 9.80 -8.92
CA ILE A 22 -6.20 10.72 -9.93
C ILE A 22 -7.20 11.87 -10.17
N ALA A 23 -8.49 11.55 -10.27
CA ALA A 23 -9.53 12.57 -10.47
C ALA A 23 -9.57 13.58 -9.32
N LEU A 24 -9.28 13.16 -8.09
CA LEU A 24 -9.25 14.05 -6.94
C LEU A 24 -7.95 14.86 -6.86
N THR A 25 -6.81 14.22 -7.09
CA THR A 25 -5.48 14.82 -6.83
C THR A 25 -4.85 15.47 -8.06
N GLY A 26 -5.29 15.11 -9.26
CA GLY A 26 -4.66 15.54 -10.51
C GLY A 26 -3.30 14.91 -10.78
N ARG A 27 -2.85 13.98 -9.95
CA ARG A 27 -1.53 13.35 -10.11
C ARG A 27 -1.63 12.16 -11.04
N MET A 28 -1.07 12.32 -12.24
CA MET A 28 -1.05 11.24 -13.23
C MET A 28 -0.05 10.16 -12.81
N ARG A 29 -0.46 8.90 -13.02
CA ARG A 29 0.34 7.72 -12.75
C ARG A 29 -0.18 6.55 -13.57
N PRO A 30 0.58 5.47 -13.72
CA PRO A 30 0.04 4.23 -14.30
C PRO A 30 -1.14 3.72 -13.48
N HIS A 31 -2.21 3.29 -14.18
CA HIS A 31 -3.46 2.92 -13.49
C HIS A 31 -4.27 1.84 -14.21
N ASP A 32 -3.91 1.46 -15.42
CA ASP A 32 -4.71 0.52 -16.19
C ASP A 32 -4.74 -0.88 -15.55
N PRO A 33 -5.71 -1.74 -15.91
CA PRO A 33 -5.83 -3.06 -15.30
C PRO A 33 -4.60 -3.95 -15.48
N ASP A 34 -3.89 -3.87 -16.62
CA ASP A 34 -2.66 -4.64 -16.82
C ASP A 34 -1.58 -4.19 -15.84
N PHE A 35 -1.48 -2.89 -15.58
CA PHE A 35 -0.55 -2.36 -14.59
C PHE A 35 -0.93 -2.84 -13.19
N THR A 36 -2.20 -2.74 -12.80
CA THR A 36 -2.62 -3.17 -11.45
C THR A 36 -2.41 -4.65 -11.23
N LEU A 37 -2.60 -5.46 -12.28
CA LEU A 37 -2.34 -6.89 -12.20
C LEU A 37 -0.86 -7.18 -11.98
N SER A 38 0.01 -6.66 -12.84
CA SER A 38 1.43 -6.99 -12.80
C SER A 38 2.19 -6.31 -11.66
N HIS A 39 1.77 -5.11 -11.27
CA HIS A 39 2.47 -4.33 -10.27
C HIS A 39 2.03 -4.68 -8.84
N TYR A 40 0.75 -4.95 -8.63
CA TYR A 40 0.19 -5.19 -7.30
C TYR A 40 -0.22 -6.63 -7.05
N ILE A 41 -1.04 -7.21 -7.92
CA ILE A 41 -1.69 -8.50 -7.64
C ILE A 41 -0.76 -9.67 -7.94
N ALA A 42 -0.20 -9.70 -9.16
CA ALA A 42 0.65 -10.79 -9.65
C ALA A 42 2.13 -10.40 -9.65
N ASN A 43 2.54 -9.47 -8.80
CA ASN A 43 3.94 -9.10 -8.66
C ASN A 43 4.71 -10.27 -8.03
N ARG A 44 5.80 -10.69 -8.68
CA ARG A 44 6.63 -11.83 -8.24
C ARG A 44 7.23 -11.64 -6.85
N ASP A 45 7.40 -10.39 -6.41
CA ASP A 45 7.97 -10.06 -5.10
C ASP A 45 6.87 -9.79 -4.05
N SER A 46 5.61 -9.99 -4.40
CA SER A 46 4.48 -9.73 -3.52
C SER A 46 4.49 -10.66 -2.30
N ILE A 47 4.34 -10.05 -1.14
CA ILE A 47 4.10 -10.76 0.12
C ILE A 47 2.60 -10.80 0.40
N ARG A 48 1.94 -9.68 0.18
CA ARG A 48 0.50 -9.58 0.37
C ARG A 48 -0.05 -8.42 -0.46
N CYS A 49 -1.15 -8.66 -1.14
CA CYS A 49 -2.00 -7.59 -1.67
C CYS A 49 -3.42 -7.88 -1.21
N SER A 50 -4.01 -6.93 -0.49
CA SER A 50 -5.36 -7.08 0.06
C SER A 50 -6.29 -6.04 -0.51
N VAL A 51 -7.57 -6.41 -0.68
CA VAL A 51 -8.64 -5.48 -1.05
C VAL A 51 -9.61 -5.34 0.12
N ALA A 52 -10.20 -4.15 0.24
CA ALA A 52 -11.26 -3.86 1.20
C ALA A 52 -12.57 -3.71 0.43
N LEU A 53 -13.58 -4.48 0.80
CA LEU A 53 -14.88 -4.49 0.15
C LEU A 53 -15.93 -3.90 1.07
N ASP A 54 -16.84 -3.11 0.49
CA ASP A 54 -18.03 -2.64 1.22
C ASP A 54 -19.12 -3.72 1.26
N ALA A 55 -20.29 -3.37 1.83
CA ALA A 55 -21.39 -4.30 1.98
C ALA A 55 -21.97 -4.79 0.63
N GLU A 56 -21.78 -4.02 -0.43
CA GLU A 56 -22.22 -4.38 -1.78
C GLU A 56 -21.16 -5.11 -2.57
N GLY A 57 -19.99 -5.38 -1.97
CA GLY A 57 -18.87 -6.05 -2.63
C GLY A 57 -18.02 -5.14 -3.51
N MET A 58 -18.18 -3.83 -3.41
CA MET A 58 -17.36 -2.88 -4.16
C MET A 58 -16.02 -2.65 -3.47
N VAL A 59 -14.94 -2.58 -4.25
CA VAL A 59 -13.60 -2.32 -3.72
C VAL A 59 -13.49 -0.86 -3.29
N MET A 60 -13.23 -0.64 -2.01
CA MET A 60 -13.03 0.67 -1.41
C MET A 60 -11.57 1.09 -1.38
N GLY A 61 -10.66 0.15 -1.47
CA GLY A 61 -9.24 0.41 -1.42
C GLY A 61 -8.46 -0.89 -1.45
N PHE A 62 -7.15 -0.75 -1.57
CA PHE A 62 -6.25 -1.89 -1.56
C PHE A 62 -4.89 -1.50 -0.96
N GLN A 63 -4.17 -2.50 -0.49
CA GLN A 63 -2.83 -2.31 0.08
C GLN A 63 -1.93 -3.42 -0.41
N SER A 64 -0.76 -3.05 -0.91
CA SER A 64 0.26 -3.98 -1.38
C SER A 64 1.47 -3.96 -0.47
N LEU A 65 2.10 -5.11 -0.31
CA LEU A 65 3.37 -5.28 0.38
C LEU A 65 4.26 -6.18 -0.47
N VAL A 66 5.39 -5.64 -0.92
CA VAL A 66 6.37 -6.39 -1.70
C VAL A 66 7.70 -6.42 -0.96
N ARG A 67 8.53 -7.44 -1.25
CA ARG A 67 9.90 -7.49 -0.73
C ARG A 67 10.81 -6.66 -1.62
N ALA A 68 11.61 -5.79 -1.01
CA ALA A 68 12.56 -4.96 -1.74
C ALA A 68 13.67 -5.83 -2.34
N VAL A 69 13.90 -5.67 -3.65
CA VAL A 69 14.99 -6.32 -4.38
C VAL A 69 16.13 -5.33 -4.60
N PRO A 70 17.36 -5.80 -4.89
CA PRO A 70 18.46 -4.88 -5.19
C PRO A 70 18.13 -3.96 -6.36
N GLY A 71 18.52 -2.69 -6.27
CA GLY A 71 18.31 -1.72 -7.34
C GLY A 71 16.86 -1.27 -7.53
N ASN A 72 16.01 -1.44 -6.50
CA ASN A 72 14.61 -0.98 -6.61
C ASN A 72 14.54 0.55 -6.73
N ARG A 73 13.49 1.03 -7.37
CA ARG A 73 13.31 2.45 -7.71
C ARG A 73 13.18 3.37 -6.50
N TYR A 74 12.92 2.82 -5.33
CA TYR A 74 12.73 3.59 -4.09
C TYR A 74 14.00 3.67 -3.25
N ASP A 75 15.05 2.99 -3.69
CA ASP A 75 16.32 2.88 -2.97
C ASP A 75 16.15 2.38 -1.53
N VAL A 76 15.28 1.41 -1.38
CA VAL A 76 15.02 0.74 -0.11
C VAL A 76 16.00 -0.43 0.04
N PRO A 77 16.58 -0.64 1.23
CA PRO A 77 17.49 -1.77 1.44
C PRO A 77 16.86 -3.11 1.09
N GLU A 78 17.65 -3.98 0.46
CA GLU A 78 17.20 -5.32 0.09
C GLU A 78 16.65 -6.07 1.31
N GLY A 79 15.53 -6.74 1.12
CA GLY A 79 14.89 -7.55 2.15
C GLY A 79 13.90 -6.81 3.04
N TRP A 80 13.83 -5.48 2.96
CA TRP A 80 12.75 -4.74 3.59
C TRP A 80 11.43 -4.97 2.83
N GLY A 81 10.32 -4.63 3.47
CA GLY A 81 9.05 -4.51 2.77
C GLY A 81 8.88 -3.12 2.18
N ILE A 82 8.12 -3.04 1.09
CA ILE A 82 7.67 -1.77 0.49
C ILE A 82 6.16 -1.82 0.45
N ILE A 83 5.50 -0.88 1.12
CA ILE A 83 4.04 -0.83 1.24
C ILE A 83 3.47 0.26 0.34
N GLY A 84 2.33 -0.03 -0.29
CA GLY A 84 1.54 0.96 -1.01
C GLY A 84 0.09 0.87 -0.56
N THR A 85 -0.52 2.02 -0.25
CA THR A 85 -1.91 2.09 0.23
C THR A 85 -2.70 3.04 -0.66
N HIS A 86 -3.82 2.55 -1.19
CA HIS A 86 -4.67 3.31 -2.11
C HIS A 86 -6.11 3.15 -1.70
N ILE A 87 -6.73 4.25 -1.29
CA ILE A 87 -8.11 4.26 -0.77
C ILE A 87 -8.94 5.19 -1.64
N SER A 88 -10.09 4.70 -2.10
CA SER A 88 -11.03 5.51 -2.86
C SER A 88 -11.42 6.76 -2.06
N PRO A 89 -11.45 7.95 -2.68
CA PRO A 89 -11.94 9.15 -1.99
C PRO A 89 -13.34 9.01 -1.40
N ARG A 90 -14.17 8.16 -1.99
CA ARG A 90 -15.53 7.89 -1.49
C ARG A 90 -15.54 7.11 -0.18
N ALA A 91 -14.43 6.50 0.19
CA ALA A 91 -14.31 5.67 1.38
C ALA A 91 -13.44 6.31 2.48
N HIS A 92 -13.15 7.59 2.36
CA HIS A 92 -12.36 8.30 3.38
C HIS A 92 -13.07 8.27 4.73
N ARG A 93 -12.29 8.18 5.82
CA ARG A 93 -12.75 8.20 7.21
C ARG A 93 -13.62 7.00 7.60
N ARG A 94 -13.51 5.89 6.88
CA ARG A 94 -14.23 4.64 7.21
C ARG A 94 -13.33 3.59 7.85
N GLY A 95 -12.09 3.94 8.17
CA GLY A 95 -11.14 2.99 8.77
C GLY A 95 -10.61 1.95 7.80
N VAL A 96 -10.69 2.19 6.49
CA VAL A 96 -10.26 1.24 5.46
C VAL A 96 -8.77 0.96 5.56
N GLY A 97 -7.95 2.01 5.69
CA GLY A 97 -6.50 1.85 5.80
C GLY A 97 -6.08 1.07 7.04
N THR A 98 -6.73 1.32 8.18
CA THR A 98 -6.47 0.60 9.42
C THR A 98 -6.82 -0.89 9.27
N ALA A 99 -7.95 -1.18 8.65
CA ALA A 99 -8.37 -2.57 8.41
C ALA A 99 -7.44 -3.29 7.45
N LEU A 100 -6.99 -2.61 6.38
CA LEU A 100 -6.02 -3.19 5.44
C LEU A 100 -4.70 -3.49 6.14
N PHE A 101 -4.21 -2.57 6.97
CA PHE A 101 -2.94 -2.77 7.67
C PHE A 101 -3.02 -3.89 8.70
N ALA A 102 -4.18 -4.11 9.30
CA ALA A 102 -4.40 -5.24 10.20
C ALA A 102 -4.18 -6.60 9.51
N ALA A 103 -4.34 -6.67 8.19
CA ALA A 103 -4.01 -7.85 7.40
C ALA A 103 -2.56 -7.85 6.91
N THR A 104 -2.01 -6.69 6.60
CA THR A 104 -0.64 -6.55 6.06
C THR A 104 0.42 -6.84 7.12
N ARG A 105 0.26 -6.32 8.33
CA ARG A 105 1.26 -6.46 9.40
C ARG A 105 1.57 -7.91 9.74
N PRO A 106 0.57 -8.79 9.96
CA PRO A 106 0.86 -10.20 10.21
C PRO A 106 1.59 -10.88 9.04
N ALA A 107 1.27 -10.50 7.79
CA ALA A 107 1.96 -11.03 6.62
C ALA A 107 3.44 -10.61 6.60
N ALA A 108 3.75 -9.38 7.00
CA ALA A 108 5.12 -8.91 7.13
C ALA A 108 5.89 -9.70 8.19
N VAL A 109 5.26 -9.95 9.34
CA VAL A 109 5.86 -10.76 10.41
C VAL A 109 6.14 -12.18 9.91
N ALA A 110 5.15 -12.81 9.28
CA ALA A 110 5.28 -14.18 8.75
C ALA A 110 6.38 -14.29 7.68
N ALA A 111 6.57 -13.24 6.89
CA ALA A 111 7.61 -13.19 5.85
C ALA A 111 9.00 -12.87 6.42
N GLY A 112 9.12 -12.59 7.71
CA GLY A 112 10.40 -12.27 8.34
C GLY A 112 10.98 -10.92 7.93
N LEU A 113 10.16 -9.97 7.52
CA LEU A 113 10.63 -8.65 7.14
C LEU A 113 11.18 -7.91 8.35
N PRO A 114 12.39 -7.31 8.28
CA PRO A 114 12.90 -6.52 9.39
C PRO A 114 12.22 -5.16 9.52
N ARG A 115 11.85 -4.56 8.38
CA ARG A 115 11.27 -3.22 8.31
C ARG A 115 10.39 -3.09 7.08
N ILE A 116 9.46 -2.14 7.13
CA ILE A 116 8.61 -1.77 5.98
C ILE A 116 8.85 -0.31 5.67
N ASP A 117 9.08 0.01 4.40
CA ASP A 117 9.20 1.38 3.90
C ASP A 117 7.89 1.84 3.28
N ALA A 118 7.51 3.07 3.59
CA ALA A 118 6.44 3.80 2.92
C ALA A 118 7.04 5.02 2.23
N TYR A 119 6.89 5.09 0.90
CA TYR A 119 7.41 6.15 0.05
C TYR A 119 6.29 7.14 -0.24
N ILE A 120 6.36 8.35 0.33
CA ILE A 120 5.21 9.25 0.40
C ILE A 120 5.59 10.60 -0.21
N GLY A 121 4.73 11.14 -1.07
CA GLY A 121 4.89 12.51 -1.54
C GLY A 121 4.83 13.49 -0.37
N ALA A 122 5.77 14.45 -0.32
CA ALA A 122 5.87 15.39 0.80
C ALA A 122 4.60 16.24 0.96
N ASP A 123 3.81 16.40 -0.10
CA ASP A 123 2.54 17.15 -0.11
C ASP A 123 1.32 16.24 0.12
N ASN A 124 1.52 14.96 0.32
CA ASN A 124 0.43 14.03 0.64
C ASN A 124 0.19 13.97 2.15
N ALA A 125 -0.49 15.00 2.67
CA ALA A 125 -0.73 15.12 4.10
C ALA A 125 -1.50 13.93 4.69
N MET A 126 -2.47 13.39 3.96
CA MET A 126 -3.25 12.23 4.41
C MET A 126 -2.37 10.99 4.55
N GLY A 127 -1.52 10.73 3.55
CA GLY A 127 -0.60 9.59 3.60
C GLY A 127 0.40 9.70 4.73
N LEU A 128 0.96 10.89 4.95
CA LEU A 128 1.89 11.13 6.05
C LEU A 128 1.24 10.84 7.41
N ARG A 129 0.03 11.34 7.63
CA ARG A 129 -0.70 11.08 8.88
C ARG A 129 -1.10 9.62 9.04
N TYR A 130 -1.53 8.99 7.94
CA TYR A 130 -1.94 7.59 7.97
C TYR A 130 -0.79 6.69 8.44
N TYR A 131 0.37 6.82 7.80
CA TYR A 131 1.51 5.96 8.15
C TYR A 131 2.02 6.24 9.56
N GLU A 132 2.01 7.50 10.01
CA GLU A 132 2.35 7.79 11.40
C GLU A 132 1.37 7.15 12.38
N ALA A 133 0.07 7.18 12.08
CA ALA A 133 -0.93 6.49 12.90
C ALA A 133 -0.72 4.99 12.95
N MET A 134 -0.18 4.39 11.89
CA MET A 134 0.17 2.96 11.86
C MET A 134 1.50 2.64 12.57
N GLY A 135 2.21 3.65 13.04
CA GLY A 135 3.45 3.47 13.80
C GLY A 135 4.73 3.74 13.01
N PHE A 136 4.61 4.13 11.76
CA PHE A 136 5.76 4.46 10.92
C PHE A 136 6.39 5.77 11.37
N ARG A 137 7.70 5.90 11.17
CA ARG A 137 8.45 7.13 11.48
C ARG A 137 9.39 7.48 10.34
N THR A 138 9.58 8.76 10.08
CA THR A 138 10.45 9.25 9.02
C THR A 138 11.88 8.77 9.23
N TRP A 139 12.48 8.21 8.19
CA TRP A 139 13.87 7.78 8.21
C TRP A 139 14.71 8.40 7.10
N ARG A 140 14.09 8.91 6.05
CA ARG A 140 14.81 9.57 4.95
C ARG A 140 13.90 10.56 4.26
N GLU A 141 14.46 11.69 3.88
CA GLU A 141 13.78 12.68 3.04
C GLU A 141 14.64 12.96 1.81
N SER A 142 14.00 13.17 0.69
CA SER A 142 14.61 13.58 -0.57
C SER A 142 13.70 14.59 -1.23
N ASP A 143 14.07 15.09 -2.41
CA ASP A 143 13.32 16.14 -3.09
C ASP A 143 11.86 15.70 -3.34
N GLY A 144 10.92 16.35 -2.64
CA GLY A 144 9.50 16.08 -2.78
C GLY A 144 8.99 14.76 -2.19
N ILE A 145 9.85 14.01 -1.47
CA ILE A 145 9.52 12.69 -0.93
C ILE A 145 9.89 12.59 0.53
N VAL A 146 9.01 11.98 1.31
CA VAL A 146 9.27 11.56 2.69
C VAL A 146 9.15 10.04 2.75
N GLN A 147 10.19 9.37 3.21
CA GLN A 147 10.12 7.93 3.46
C GLN A 147 9.99 7.68 4.94
N LYS A 148 8.96 6.91 5.30
CA LYS A 148 8.72 6.48 6.67
C LYS A 148 8.92 4.97 6.75
N MET A 149 9.35 4.48 7.90
CA MET A 149 9.54 3.06 8.10
C MET A 149 8.87 2.59 9.39
N LEU A 150 8.49 1.32 9.38
CA LEU A 150 8.04 0.60 10.57
C LEU A 150 9.03 -0.53 10.84
N VAL A 151 9.55 -0.61 12.06
CA VAL A 151 10.36 -1.74 12.49
C VAL A 151 9.42 -2.89 12.85
N ILE A 152 9.62 -4.04 12.20
CA ILE A 152 8.82 -5.23 12.47
C ILE A 152 9.54 -6.03 13.55
N THR A 153 8.91 -6.10 14.72
CA THR A 153 9.43 -6.90 15.83
C THR A 153 8.72 -8.24 15.83
N PRO A 154 9.45 -9.36 15.74
CA PRO A 154 8.80 -10.67 15.85
C PRO A 154 8.08 -10.81 17.17
N ASP A 155 6.91 -11.44 17.16
CA ASP A 155 6.24 -11.83 18.40
C ASP A 155 7.12 -12.84 19.15
N ARG A 156 7.29 -12.59 20.44
CA ARG A 156 8.06 -13.48 21.33
C ARG A 156 7.19 -14.55 21.96
#